data_e3761e135faa2254f49f4e78eb472d31
#
_entry.id   e3761e135faa2254f49f4e78eb472d31
#
_cell.length_a   1.000
_cell.length_b   1.000
_cell.length_c   1.000
_cell.angle_alpha   90.00
_cell.angle_beta   90.00
_cell.angle_gamma   90.00
#
_symmetry.space_group_name_H-M   'P 1'
#
loop_
_entity.id
_entity.type
_entity.pdbx_description
1 polymer ?
#
loop_
_entity_poly.entity_id
_entity_poly.type
_entity_poly.pdbx_seq_one_letter_code
_entity_poly.pdbx_strand_id
1 'polypeptide(L)' 'MYQLSNEDWLMNIENTAAEAEKKYGAEAVEFVFKKYGATCSEGLNPSDYSEVFGELYQMSVD' A
#
# COMPACT_ATOMS: atom_id res chain seq x y z
N MET A 1 -18.59 -15.29 -2.60
CA MET A 1 -17.32 -14.88 -1.98
C MET A 1 -17.17 -13.37 -2.05
N TYR A 2 -16.83 -12.76 -0.94
CA TYR A 2 -16.67 -11.33 -0.88
C TYR A 2 -15.38 -10.89 -1.58
N GLN A 3 -15.47 -9.89 -2.42
CA GLN A 3 -14.31 -9.29 -3.06
C GLN A 3 -14.28 -7.80 -2.77
N LEU A 4 -13.11 -7.31 -2.45
CA LEU A 4 -12.92 -5.89 -2.22
C LEU A 4 -13.00 -5.13 -3.53
N SER A 5 -13.69 -3.99 -3.53
CA SER A 5 -13.68 -3.09 -4.68
C SER A 5 -12.31 -2.39 -4.73
N ASN A 6 -12.02 -1.75 -5.86
CA ASN A 6 -10.79 -0.97 -5.98
C ASN A 6 -10.73 0.14 -4.92
N GLU A 7 -11.87 0.75 -4.62
CA GLU A 7 -11.92 1.78 -3.58
C GLU A 7 -11.59 1.21 -2.22
N ASP A 8 -12.09 0.02 -1.91
CA ASP A 8 -11.79 -0.64 -0.63
C ASP A 8 -10.31 -0.98 -0.54
N TRP A 9 -9.73 -1.49 -1.63
CA TRP A 9 -8.30 -1.77 -1.66
C TRP A 9 -7.47 -0.51 -1.44
N LEU A 10 -7.83 0.59 -2.10
CA LEU A 10 -7.11 1.85 -1.95
C LEU A 10 -7.20 2.36 -0.52
N MET A 11 -8.38 2.27 0.11
CA MET A 11 -8.54 2.66 1.51
C MET A 11 -7.62 1.84 2.42
N ASN A 12 -7.61 0.54 2.23
CA ASN A 12 -6.78 -0.34 3.04
C ASN A 12 -5.30 -0.06 2.82
N ILE A 13 -4.90 0.16 1.58
CA ILE A 13 -3.52 0.48 1.26
C ILE A 13 -3.11 1.80 1.91
N GLU A 14 -3.95 2.83 1.82
CA GLU A 14 -3.64 4.13 2.39
C GLU A 14 -3.54 4.07 3.92
N ASN A 15 -4.47 3.36 4.56
CA ASN A 15 -4.42 3.20 6.01
C ASN A 15 -3.17 2.45 6.45
N THR A 16 -2.84 1.38 5.74
CA THR A 16 -1.66 0.58 6.06
C THR A 16 -0.38 1.35 5.77
N ALA A 17 -0.37 2.14 4.69
CA ALA A 17 0.76 3.00 4.36
C ALA A 17 1.00 4.02 5.46
N ALA A 18 -0.06 4.59 6.03
CA ALA A 18 0.08 5.55 7.12
C ALA A 18 0.73 4.90 8.34
N GLU A 19 0.35 3.68 8.66
CA GLU A 19 0.96 2.95 9.77
C GLU A 19 2.43 2.61 9.50
N ALA A 20 2.73 2.18 8.29
CA ALA A 20 4.11 1.90 7.90
C ALA A 20 4.97 3.17 7.95
N GLU A 21 4.40 4.29 7.52
CA GLU A 21 5.09 5.58 7.54
C GLU A 21 5.45 6.00 8.96
N LYS A 22 4.56 5.76 9.91
CA LYS A 22 4.83 6.07 11.32
C LYS A 22 6.05 5.31 11.84
N LYS A 23 6.26 4.10 11.36
CA LYS A 23 7.36 3.25 11.82
C LYS A 23 8.66 3.50 11.07
N TYR A 24 8.59 3.68 9.77
CA TYR A 24 9.78 3.68 8.91
C TYR A 24 9.99 4.98 8.14
N GLY A 25 9.03 5.90 8.19
CA GLY A 25 9.13 7.17 7.50
C GLY A 25 8.54 7.12 6.09
N ALA A 26 8.30 8.30 5.54
CA ALA A 26 7.64 8.44 4.24
C ALA A 26 8.47 7.84 3.11
N GLU A 27 9.80 7.96 3.17
CA GLU A 27 10.65 7.45 2.10
C GLU A 27 10.53 5.93 1.93
N ALA A 28 10.37 5.20 3.04
CA ALA A 28 10.23 3.76 2.96
C ALA A 28 8.93 3.37 2.27
N VAL A 29 7.85 4.09 2.54
CA VAL A 29 6.57 3.86 1.90
C VAL A 29 6.63 4.22 0.42
N GLU A 30 7.25 5.33 0.09
CA GLU A 30 7.43 5.72 -1.31
C GLU A 30 8.23 4.68 -2.09
N PHE A 31 9.23 4.09 -1.44
CA PHE A 31 10.02 3.05 -2.08
C PHE A 31 9.15 1.86 -2.48
N VAL A 32 8.22 1.47 -1.61
CA VAL A 32 7.29 0.38 -1.94
C VAL A 32 6.46 0.74 -3.16
N PHE A 33 5.87 1.94 -3.19
CA PHE A 33 5.07 2.36 -4.34
C PHE A 33 5.90 2.40 -5.62
N LYS A 34 7.13 2.89 -5.55
CA LYS A 34 8.00 2.99 -6.74
C LYS A 34 8.32 1.64 -7.35
N LYS A 35 8.39 0.59 -6.53
CA LYS A 35 8.61 -0.76 -7.05
C LYS A 35 7.51 -1.20 -8.00
N TYR A 36 6.34 -0.61 -7.87
CA TYR A 36 5.19 -0.93 -8.71
C TYR A 36 4.87 0.18 -9.71
N GLY A 37 5.82 1.08 -9.91
CA GLY A 37 5.68 2.12 -10.91
C GLY A 37 4.79 3.29 -10.52
N ALA A 38 4.59 3.49 -9.21
CA ALA A 38 3.71 4.55 -8.72
C ALA A 38 4.44 5.44 -7.72
N THR A 39 3.88 6.63 -7.48
CA THR A 39 4.39 7.54 -6.46
C THR A 39 3.44 7.62 -5.27
N CYS A 40 2.21 7.15 -5.47
CA CYS A 40 1.19 7.13 -4.43
C CYS A 40 0.19 6.02 -4.74
N SER A 41 -0.75 5.79 -3.82
CA SER A 41 -1.73 4.72 -3.97
C SER A 41 -2.57 4.85 -5.23
N GLU A 42 -2.90 6.07 -5.61
CA GLU A 42 -3.75 6.30 -6.79
C GLU A 42 -3.07 5.93 -8.10
N GLY A 43 -1.75 5.94 -8.13
CA GLY A 43 -1.00 5.58 -9.33
C GLY A 43 -0.80 4.09 -9.51
N LEU A 44 -1.23 3.27 -8.56
CA LEU A 44 -1.04 1.82 -8.62
C LEU A 44 -1.97 1.17 -9.61
N ASN A 45 -1.45 0.13 -10.27
CA ASN A 45 -2.28 -0.73 -11.10
C ASN A 45 -3.11 -1.62 -10.16
N PRO A 46 -4.43 -1.74 -10.38
CA PRO A 46 -5.26 -2.59 -9.53
C PRO A 46 -4.77 -4.02 -9.38
N SER A 47 -4.10 -4.55 -10.38
CA SER A 47 -3.56 -5.91 -10.30
C SER A 47 -2.44 -6.04 -9.26
N ASP A 48 -1.88 -4.92 -8.81
CA ASP A 48 -0.80 -4.92 -7.83
C ASP A 48 -1.28 -4.63 -6.41
N TYR A 49 -2.57 -4.34 -6.23
CA TYR A 49 -3.09 -3.92 -4.93
C TYR A 49 -2.79 -4.90 -3.81
N SER A 50 -3.02 -6.19 -4.03
CA SER A 50 -2.83 -7.17 -2.96
C SER A 50 -1.35 -7.30 -2.58
N GLU A 51 -0.45 -7.22 -3.55
CA GLU A 51 0.98 -7.30 -3.29
C GLU A 51 1.49 -6.08 -2.53
N VAL A 52 1.04 -4.89 -2.96
CA VAL A 52 1.42 -3.66 -2.29
C VAL A 52 0.89 -3.65 -0.86
N PHE A 53 -0.36 -4.04 -0.68
CA PHE A 53 -0.94 -4.12 0.66
C PHE A 53 -0.14 -5.07 1.54
N GLY A 54 0.24 -6.23 1.01
CA GLY A 54 1.01 -7.21 1.76
C GLY A 54 2.35 -6.66 2.24
N GLU A 55 3.06 -5.94 1.39
CA GLU A 55 4.35 -5.35 1.76
C GLU A 55 4.18 -4.28 2.83
N LEU A 56 3.20 -3.40 2.64
CA LEU A 56 2.94 -2.35 3.63
C LEU A 56 2.47 -2.93 4.96
N TYR A 57 1.65 -3.97 4.90
CA TYR A 57 1.18 -4.63 6.11
C TYR A 57 2.33 -5.22 6.92
N GLN A 58 3.26 -5.89 6.25
CA GLN A 58 4.45 -6.43 6.91
C GLN A 58 5.22 -5.33 7.63
N MET A 59 5.39 -4.20 6.97
CA MET A 59 6.06 -3.05 7.57
C MET A 59 5.29 -2.54 8.79
N SER A 60 3.98 -2.51 8.70
CA SER A 60 3.16 -1.94 9.78
C SER A 60 3.12 -2.81 11.03
N VAL A 61 3.32 -4.12 10.90
CA VAL A 61 3.27 -5.04 12.04
C VAL A 61 4.64 -5.45 12.55
N ASP A 62 5.69 -5.17 11.82
CA ASP A 62 7.06 -5.40 12.28
C ASP A 62 7.50 -4.30 13.27
#